data_7b9a877a10ed7250acce2d369c8a99a8
#
_entry.id   7b9a877a10ed7250acce2d369c8a99a8
#
_cell.length_a   1.000
_cell.length_b   1.000
_cell.length_c   1.000
_cell.angle_alpha   90.00
_cell.angle_beta   90.00
_cell.angle_gamma   90.00
#
_symmetry.space_group_name_H-M   'P 1'
#
loop_
_entity.id
_entity.type
_entity.pdbx_description
1 polymer ?
#
loop_
_entity_poly.entity_id
_entity_poly.type
_entity_poly.pdbx_seq_one_letter_code
_entity_poly.pdbx_strand_id
1 'polypeptide(L)'
;MTQVHPLFTLIGYAAAVCTTVAFVPQLLRVWQRRTARDISLSMFLVFSIGELFWLLYGIFIHSLPVILANAITLLLALAILTLKLYFDRKPSES
;
A
#
# COMPACT_ATOMS: atom_id res chain seq x y z
N MET A 1 -7.68 25.91 5.31
CA MET A 1 -7.50 24.58 5.86
C MET A 1 -7.38 24.64 7.38
N THR A 2 -8.10 23.78 8.03
CA THR A 2 -8.08 23.71 9.47
C THR A 2 -6.74 23.20 9.97
N GLN A 3 -6.25 23.82 11.01
CA GLN A 3 -5.00 23.42 11.61
C GLN A 3 -5.19 22.13 12.41
N VAL A 4 -4.30 21.18 12.23
CA VAL A 4 -4.32 19.94 12.95
C VAL A 4 -3.31 20.03 14.09
N HIS A 5 -3.71 19.54 15.26
CA HIS A 5 -2.79 19.50 16.38
C HIS A 5 -1.52 18.74 16.00
N PRO A 6 -0.34 19.23 16.37
CA PRO A 6 0.92 18.55 16.01
C PRO A 6 0.97 17.07 16.39
N LEU A 7 0.32 16.71 17.49
CA LEU A 7 0.26 15.32 17.91
C LEU A 7 -0.43 14.45 16.87
N PHE A 8 -1.52 14.94 16.29
CA PHE A 8 -2.25 14.19 15.27
C PHE A 8 -1.40 14.03 14.02
N THR A 9 -0.64 15.05 13.66
CA THR A 9 0.27 14.98 12.53
C THR A 9 1.34 13.92 12.76
N LEU A 10 1.90 13.85 13.97
CA LEU A 10 2.89 12.83 14.31
C LEU A 10 2.30 11.44 14.23
N ILE A 11 1.07 11.28 14.71
CA ILE A 11 0.40 9.97 14.61
C ILE A 11 0.24 9.56 13.16
N GLY A 12 -0.11 10.50 12.29
CA GLY A 12 -0.24 10.23 10.86
C GLY A 12 1.06 9.76 10.23
N TYR A 13 2.16 10.42 10.54
CA TYR A 13 3.47 10.01 10.02
C TYR A 13 3.90 8.67 10.60
N ALA A 14 3.64 8.44 11.89
CA ALA A 14 3.95 7.15 12.50
C ALA A 14 3.17 6.03 11.80
N ALA A 15 1.91 6.27 11.48
CA ALA A 15 1.10 5.30 10.76
C ALA A 15 1.70 5.02 9.38
N ALA A 16 2.18 6.05 8.70
CA ALA A 16 2.81 5.88 7.39
C ALA A 16 4.04 4.98 7.48
N VAL A 17 4.87 5.20 8.50
CA VAL A 17 6.06 4.37 8.71
C VAL A 17 5.67 2.93 9.00
N CYS A 18 4.70 2.72 9.88
CA CYS A 18 4.27 1.38 10.23
C CYS A 18 3.74 0.62 9.01
N THR A 19 2.93 1.28 8.20
CA THR A 19 2.37 0.66 7.01
C THR A 19 3.47 0.31 6.02
N THR A 20 4.42 1.22 5.81
CA THR A 20 5.53 0.96 4.90
C THR A 20 6.35 -0.23 5.38
N VAL A 21 6.68 -0.25 6.67
CA VAL A 21 7.46 -1.34 7.25
C VAL A 21 6.73 -2.66 7.08
N ALA A 22 5.40 -2.65 7.20
CA ALA A 22 4.62 -3.88 7.07
C ALA A 22 4.59 -4.39 5.64
N PHE A 23 4.53 -3.50 4.64
CA PHE A 23 4.41 -3.91 3.24
C PHE A 23 5.73 -4.28 2.59
N VAL A 24 6.84 -3.68 3.01
CA VAL A 24 8.13 -3.96 2.39
C VAL A 24 8.52 -5.43 2.50
N PRO A 25 8.39 -6.08 3.68
CA PRO A 25 8.70 -7.52 3.75
C PRO A 25 7.82 -8.36 2.82
N GLN A 26 6.55 -8.00 2.66
CA GLN A 26 5.66 -8.74 1.75
C GLN A 26 6.15 -8.63 0.31
N LEU A 27 6.53 -7.43 -0.10
CA LEU A 27 7.04 -7.22 -1.45
C LEU A 27 8.31 -8.02 -1.68
N LEU A 28 9.23 -8.00 -0.71
CA LEU A 28 10.47 -8.75 -0.82
C LEU A 28 10.20 -10.24 -0.86
N ARG A 29 9.25 -10.72 -0.08
CA ARG A 29 8.91 -12.14 -0.06
C ARG A 29 8.39 -12.60 -1.40
N VAL A 30 7.48 -11.83 -2.00
CA VAL A 30 6.95 -12.17 -3.32
C VAL A 30 8.08 -12.19 -4.34
N TRP A 31 8.96 -11.21 -4.28
CA TRP A 31 10.07 -11.12 -5.22
C TRP A 31 11.01 -12.31 -5.06
N GLN A 32 11.34 -12.68 -3.82
CA GLN A 32 12.27 -13.77 -3.54
C GLN A 32 11.68 -15.13 -3.88
N ARG A 33 10.41 -15.33 -3.55
CA ARG A 33 9.76 -16.62 -3.76
C ARG A 33 9.23 -16.79 -5.18
N ARG A 34 9.14 -15.71 -5.93
CA ARG A 34 8.63 -15.73 -7.30
C ARG A 34 7.20 -16.22 -7.37
N THR A 35 6.44 -16.00 -6.33
CA THR A 35 5.03 -16.35 -6.28
C THR A 35 4.31 -15.51 -5.25
N ALA A 36 3.04 -15.27 -5.50
CA ALA A 36 2.18 -14.56 -4.57
C ALA A 36 0.82 -15.27 -4.50
N ARG A 37 0.83 -16.59 -4.60
CA ARG A 37 -0.40 -17.38 -4.66
C ARG A 37 -1.20 -17.32 -3.39
N ASP A 38 -0.53 -17.07 -2.26
CA ASP A 38 -1.21 -16.92 -0.98
C ASP A 38 -1.82 -15.55 -0.78
N ILE A 39 -1.64 -14.63 -1.74
CA ILE A 39 -2.23 -13.30 -1.67
C ILE A 39 -3.52 -13.28 -2.48
N SER A 40 -4.61 -12.83 -1.85
CA SER A 40 -5.90 -12.78 -2.51
C SER A 40 -5.95 -11.60 -3.48
N LEU A 41 -6.18 -11.89 -4.75
CA LEU A 41 -6.27 -10.86 -5.78
C LEU A 41 -7.43 -9.91 -5.50
N SER A 42 -8.61 -10.45 -5.17
CA SER A 42 -9.76 -9.60 -4.94
C SER A 42 -9.56 -8.69 -3.74
N MET A 43 -8.95 -9.20 -2.67
CA MET A 43 -8.68 -8.39 -1.50
C MET A 43 -7.70 -7.26 -1.82
N PHE A 44 -6.65 -7.55 -2.59
CA PHE A 44 -5.69 -6.52 -2.94
C PHE A 44 -6.28 -5.48 -3.88
N LEU A 45 -7.19 -5.89 -4.77
CA LEU A 45 -7.87 -4.92 -5.63
C LEU A 45 -8.75 -3.98 -4.81
N VAL A 46 -9.55 -4.54 -3.90
CA VAL A 46 -10.39 -3.72 -3.04
C VAL A 46 -9.53 -2.81 -2.17
N PHE A 47 -8.46 -3.35 -1.61
CA PHE A 47 -7.55 -2.58 -0.79
C PHE A 47 -6.94 -1.42 -1.57
N SER A 48 -6.48 -1.68 -2.79
CA SER A 48 -5.86 -0.65 -3.62
C SER A 48 -6.84 0.45 -3.98
N ILE A 49 -8.08 0.08 -4.28
CA ILE A 49 -9.12 1.06 -4.55
C ILE A 49 -9.36 1.93 -3.32
N GLY A 50 -9.43 1.30 -2.15
CA GLY A 50 -9.58 2.04 -0.90
C GLY A 50 -8.43 3.00 -0.65
N GLU A 51 -7.20 2.56 -0.95
CA GLU A 51 -6.04 3.42 -0.79
C GLU A 51 -6.10 4.62 -1.73
N LEU A 52 -6.58 4.39 -2.94
CA LEU A 52 -6.75 5.49 -3.88
C LEU A 52 -7.74 6.52 -3.34
N PHE A 53 -8.88 6.06 -2.80
CA PHE A 53 -9.86 6.97 -2.21
C PHE A 53 -9.27 7.73 -1.02
N TRP A 54 -8.50 7.07 -0.18
CA TRP A 54 -7.84 7.73 0.94
C TRP A 54 -6.84 8.79 0.47
N LEU A 55 -6.12 8.48 -0.60
CA LEU A 55 -5.18 9.43 -1.18
C LEU A 55 -5.91 10.68 -1.67
N LEU A 56 -7.02 10.49 -2.38
CA LEU A 56 -7.83 11.60 -2.84
C LEU A 56 -8.36 12.42 -1.67
N TYR A 57 -8.85 11.74 -0.65
CA TYR A 57 -9.33 12.39 0.55
C TYR A 57 -8.23 13.23 1.20
N GLY A 58 -7.03 12.65 1.30
CA GLY A 58 -5.90 13.39 1.86
C GLY A 58 -5.57 14.64 1.07
N ILE A 59 -5.64 14.55 -0.25
CA ILE A 59 -5.40 15.72 -1.10
C ILE A 59 -6.46 16.80 -0.85
N PHE A 60 -7.73 16.40 -0.77
CA PHE A 60 -8.82 17.35 -0.59
C PHE A 60 -8.74 18.07 0.76
N ILE A 61 -8.29 17.38 1.81
CA ILE A 61 -8.17 18.01 3.14
C ILE A 61 -6.78 18.57 3.38
N HIS A 62 -5.91 18.54 2.39
CA HIS A 62 -4.55 19.07 2.48
C HIS A 62 -3.77 18.45 3.64
N SER A 63 -3.90 17.13 3.81
CA SER A 63 -3.20 16.43 4.88
C SER A 63 -2.00 15.69 4.31
N LEU A 64 -0.82 16.25 4.51
CA LEU A 64 0.41 15.63 3.99
C LEU A 64 0.64 14.24 4.58
N PRO A 65 0.44 13.99 5.89
CA PRO A 65 0.60 12.63 6.40
C PRO A 65 -0.30 11.61 5.71
N VAL A 66 -1.55 11.96 5.47
CA VAL A 66 -2.50 11.06 4.79
C VAL A 66 -2.08 10.85 3.35
N ILE A 67 -1.63 11.91 2.66
CA ILE A 67 -1.16 11.80 1.28
C ILE A 67 0.03 10.86 1.21
N LEU A 68 1.05 11.08 2.05
CA LEU A 68 2.25 10.27 2.00
C LEU A 68 1.98 8.83 2.39
N ALA A 69 1.21 8.61 3.44
CA ALA A 69 0.90 7.26 3.89
C ALA A 69 0.24 6.46 2.77
N ASN A 70 -0.76 7.05 2.15
CA ASN A 70 -1.56 6.31 1.17
C ASN A 70 -0.88 6.23 -0.19
N ALA A 71 -0.09 7.25 -0.56
CA ALA A 71 0.67 7.18 -1.80
C ALA A 71 1.73 6.08 -1.73
N ILE A 72 2.48 6.01 -0.63
CA ILE A 72 3.49 4.98 -0.46
C ILE A 72 2.86 3.60 -0.41
N THR A 73 1.79 3.46 0.37
CA THR A 73 1.10 2.18 0.49
C THR A 73 0.53 1.73 -0.85
N LEU A 74 -0.05 2.65 -1.60
CA LEU A 74 -0.60 2.32 -2.91
C LEU A 74 0.49 1.85 -3.86
N LEU A 75 1.64 2.53 -3.87
CA LEU A 75 2.75 2.11 -4.73
C LEU A 75 3.23 0.72 -4.35
N LEU A 76 3.36 0.43 -3.06
CA LEU A 76 3.79 -0.89 -2.61
C LEU A 76 2.74 -1.94 -2.96
N ALA A 77 1.47 -1.64 -2.76
CA ALA A 77 0.40 -2.57 -3.10
C ALA A 77 0.36 -2.87 -4.58
N LEU A 78 0.53 -1.84 -5.42
CA LEU A 78 0.55 -2.04 -6.86
C LEU A 78 1.77 -2.83 -7.30
N ALA A 79 2.92 -2.65 -6.64
CA ALA A 79 4.10 -3.44 -6.93
C ALA A 79 3.85 -4.91 -6.61
N ILE A 80 3.28 -5.19 -5.44
CA ILE A 80 2.97 -6.57 -5.06
C ILE A 80 1.95 -7.17 -6.03
N LEU A 81 0.92 -6.42 -6.37
CA LEU A 81 -0.10 -6.89 -7.30
C LEU A 81 0.48 -7.18 -8.67
N THR A 82 1.36 -6.30 -9.16
CA THR A 82 2.01 -6.49 -10.44
C THR A 82 2.84 -7.77 -10.45
N LEU A 83 3.62 -7.98 -9.39
CA LEU A 83 4.42 -9.20 -9.28
C LEU A 83 3.53 -10.44 -9.18
N LYS A 84 2.42 -10.33 -8.44
CA LYS A 84 1.49 -11.44 -8.34
C LYS A 84 0.96 -11.83 -9.72
N LEU A 85 0.51 -10.86 -10.48
CA LEU A 85 -0.01 -11.14 -11.82
C LEU A 85 1.08 -11.68 -12.73
N TYR A 86 2.29 -11.18 -12.59
CA TYR A 86 3.40 -11.64 -13.42
C TYR A 86 3.78 -13.09 -13.10
N PHE A 87 3.97 -13.38 -11.82
CA PHE A 87 4.41 -14.73 -11.43
C PHE A 87 3.29 -15.76 -11.57
N ASP A 88 2.06 -15.39 -11.25
CA ASP A 88 0.95 -16.35 -11.30
C ASP A 88 0.51 -16.65 -12.72
N ARG A 89 0.96 -15.88 -13.70
CA ARG A 89 0.67 -16.15 -15.11
C ARG A 89 1.38 -17.39 -15.63
N LYS A 90 2.48 -17.79 -15.00
CA LYS A 90 3.31 -18.86 -15.48
C LYS A 90 2.85 -20.17 -14.89
N PRO A 91 2.10 -20.97 -15.64
CA PRO A 91 1.51 -22.19 -15.07
C PRO A 91 2.55 -23.22 -14.66
N SER A 92 3.66 -23.27 -15.35
CA SER A 92 4.68 -24.27 -15.09
C SER A 92 5.52 -23.96 -13.86
N GLU A 93 5.33 -22.81 -13.27
CA GLU A 93 6.12 -22.38 -12.13
C GLU A 93 5.62 -22.94 -10.81
N SER A 94 4.50 -23.56 -10.81
CA SER A 94 3.93 -24.09 -9.57
C SER A 94 4.72 -25.26 -9.01
#